data_a041d270c67d94feab495d8063ec08b4
#
_entry.id   a041d270c67d94feab495d8063ec08b4
#
_cell.length_a   1.000
_cell.length_b   1.000
_cell.length_c   1.000
_cell.angle_alpha   90.00
_cell.angle_beta   90.00
_cell.angle_gamma   90.00
#
_symmetry.space_group_name_H-M   'P 1'
#
loop_
_entity.id
_entity.type
_entity.pdbx_description
1 polymer ?
#
loop_
_entity_poly.entity_id
_entity_poly.type
_entity_poly.pdbx_seq_one_letter_code
_entity_poly.pdbx_strand_id
1 'polypeptide(L)'
;MHSRKSVENGRNFPVRENDVFVSTYPKSGTTWMQFLSHNVRLVIENEFLDEAKAMNFNEITEKVPWDILAEDCRSIGTIGGAQDLRAGQSKTDPKHGLRLFKSHESVEAIAKRKGNETMARYVIVCRNPEDVFHSFHQFLPAYCGIDPEEIRAETFCDAIFAGASHSGQYWEWNMDWFQFAEKHPERVLMVCFEDMKEDLAGVIRKVAKLMGEDFIASADLKEMCRRGSFEYMRKHKTKFDDHFVRNKVKKQMGIPDDAPEFSVGKVRETGGKIGDGKKKLPESVQKRLEERWMEVFGRKGFDSYESFRMRINEIWK
;
A
#
# COMPACT_ATOMS: atom_id res chain seq x y z
N MET A 1 -13.08 -1.25 -8.78
CA MET A 1 -11.69 -1.43 -9.21
C MET A 1 -11.32 -2.90 -9.42
N HIS A 2 -12.05 -3.80 -8.84
CA HIS A 2 -11.86 -5.23 -8.99
C HIS A 2 -13.21 -5.92 -9.14
N SER A 3 -13.24 -6.95 -9.96
CA SER A 3 -14.37 -7.84 -10.14
C SER A 3 -14.16 -9.11 -9.32
N ARG A 4 -15.22 -9.89 -9.09
CA ARG A 4 -15.08 -11.20 -8.45
C ARG A 4 -14.03 -12.07 -9.15
N LYS A 5 -14.05 -12.09 -10.47
CA LYS A 5 -13.08 -12.85 -11.29
C LYS A 5 -11.65 -12.33 -11.12
N SER A 6 -11.43 -11.00 -11.05
CA SER A 6 -10.08 -10.45 -10.86
C SER A 6 -9.54 -10.75 -9.47
N VAL A 7 -10.38 -10.77 -8.43
CA VAL A 7 -10.01 -11.20 -7.09
C VAL A 7 -9.60 -12.67 -7.08
N GLU A 8 -10.40 -13.54 -7.69
CA GLU A 8 -10.08 -14.97 -7.84
C GLU A 8 -8.74 -15.17 -8.58
N ASN A 9 -8.55 -14.46 -9.70
CA ASN A 9 -7.30 -14.51 -10.45
C ASN A 9 -6.10 -13.99 -9.62
N GLY A 10 -6.27 -12.91 -8.89
CA GLY A 10 -5.23 -12.34 -8.02
C GLY A 10 -4.84 -13.28 -6.88
N ARG A 11 -5.80 -13.99 -6.32
CA ARG A 11 -5.56 -14.97 -5.25
C ARG A 11 -5.01 -16.31 -5.75
N ASN A 12 -5.08 -16.60 -7.02
CA ASN A 12 -4.69 -17.90 -7.59
C ASN A 12 -3.52 -17.85 -8.58
N PHE A 13 -2.99 -16.69 -8.95
CA PHE A 13 -1.85 -16.68 -9.86
C PHE A 13 -0.59 -17.29 -9.21
N PRO A 14 0.32 -17.90 -9.99
CA PRO A 14 1.51 -18.53 -9.47
C PRO A 14 2.43 -17.50 -8.80
N VAL A 15 2.62 -17.64 -7.50
CA VAL A 15 3.55 -16.84 -6.70
C VAL A 15 4.91 -17.51 -6.72
N ARG A 16 5.97 -16.70 -6.84
CA ARG A 16 7.37 -17.12 -6.87
C ARG A 16 8.07 -16.66 -5.61
N GLU A 17 9.19 -17.30 -5.29
CA GLU A 17 10.04 -16.95 -4.16
C GLU A 17 10.53 -15.48 -4.21
N ASN A 18 10.83 -14.99 -5.42
CA ASN A 18 11.30 -13.61 -5.65
C ASN A 18 10.17 -12.60 -5.88
N ASP A 19 8.91 -12.97 -5.63
CA ASP A 19 7.83 -11.99 -5.62
C ASP A 19 7.84 -11.20 -4.32
N VAL A 20 7.62 -9.90 -4.44
CA VAL A 20 7.51 -8.98 -3.29
C VAL A 20 6.14 -8.30 -3.32
N PHE A 21 5.38 -8.48 -2.27
CA PHE A 21 4.10 -7.83 -2.09
C PHE A 21 4.23 -6.63 -1.15
N VAL A 22 3.97 -5.44 -1.66
CA VAL A 22 3.72 -4.26 -0.83
C VAL A 22 2.27 -4.34 -0.39
N SER A 23 2.02 -4.95 0.76
CA SER A 23 0.68 -5.13 1.30
C SER A 23 0.44 -4.21 2.49
N THR A 24 -0.68 -3.50 2.46
CA THR A 24 -1.04 -2.56 3.52
C THR A 24 -2.55 -2.56 3.71
N TYR A 25 -3.01 -2.22 4.90
CA TYR A 25 -4.40 -1.77 4.99
C TYR A 25 -4.55 -0.47 4.15
N PRO A 26 -5.70 -0.24 3.48
CA PRO A 26 -5.90 0.97 2.69
C PRO A 26 -5.54 2.24 3.47
N LYS A 27 -4.86 3.19 2.82
CA LYS A 27 -4.45 4.50 3.38
C LYS A 27 -3.32 4.48 4.40
N SER A 28 -2.62 3.37 4.55
CA SER A 28 -1.43 3.26 5.43
C SER A 28 -0.10 3.64 4.76
N GLY A 29 -0.10 4.20 3.53
CA GLY A 29 1.14 4.61 2.85
C GLY A 29 1.55 3.71 1.68
N THR A 30 0.63 2.90 1.15
CA THR A 30 0.86 1.94 0.06
C THR A 30 1.61 2.53 -1.13
N THR A 31 1.12 3.63 -1.68
CA THR A 31 1.70 4.27 -2.87
C THR A 31 3.12 4.74 -2.64
N TRP A 32 3.41 5.24 -1.45
CA TRP A 32 4.76 5.64 -1.08
C TRP A 32 5.69 4.42 -1.03
N MET A 33 5.28 3.35 -0.34
CA MET A 33 6.06 2.13 -0.27
C MET A 33 6.20 1.44 -1.63
N GLN A 34 5.18 1.45 -2.49
CA GLN A 34 5.30 0.97 -3.87
C GLN A 34 6.44 1.67 -4.61
N PHE A 35 6.51 3.00 -4.50
CA PHE A 35 7.54 3.78 -5.17
C PHE A 35 8.93 3.55 -4.57
N LEU A 36 9.06 3.44 -3.25
CA LEU A 36 10.33 3.08 -2.60
C LEU A 36 10.79 1.68 -3.02
N SER A 37 9.92 0.69 -3.00
CA SER A 37 10.25 -0.67 -3.44
C SER A 37 10.63 -0.73 -4.93
N HIS A 38 9.97 0.07 -5.77
CA HIS A 38 10.36 0.20 -7.17
C HIS A 38 11.77 0.78 -7.32
N ASN A 39 12.13 1.83 -6.57
CA ASN A 39 13.48 2.38 -6.59
C ASN A 39 14.52 1.37 -6.09
N VAL A 40 14.22 0.59 -5.06
CA VAL A 40 15.10 -0.51 -4.60
C VAL A 40 15.31 -1.52 -5.72
N ARG A 41 14.25 -1.96 -6.40
CA ARG A 41 14.36 -2.86 -7.55
C ARG A 41 15.30 -2.30 -8.63
N LEU A 42 15.18 -1.02 -8.95
CA LEU A 42 16.04 -0.38 -9.95
C LEU A 42 17.52 -0.36 -9.53
N VAL A 43 17.81 -0.25 -8.24
CA VAL A 43 19.19 -0.39 -7.72
C VAL A 43 19.68 -1.81 -7.95
N ILE A 44 18.90 -2.82 -7.61
CA ILE A 44 19.21 -4.24 -7.82
C ILE A 44 19.43 -4.54 -9.31
N GLU A 45 18.65 -3.92 -10.20
CA GLU A 45 18.74 -4.08 -11.66
C GLU A 45 19.82 -3.18 -12.31
N ASN A 46 20.56 -2.37 -11.55
CA ASN A 46 21.54 -1.39 -12.02
C ASN A 46 20.95 -0.33 -13.00
N GLU A 47 19.68 0.01 -12.83
CA GLU A 47 18.98 1.00 -13.67
C GLU A 47 18.59 2.28 -12.90
N PHE A 48 18.97 2.38 -11.63
CA PHE A 48 18.47 3.43 -10.73
C PHE A 48 18.95 4.85 -11.07
N LEU A 49 20.19 5.00 -11.53
CA LEU A 49 20.79 6.32 -11.82
C LEU A 49 20.11 7.07 -12.97
N ASP A 50 19.46 6.34 -13.88
CA ASP A 50 18.67 6.95 -14.96
C ASP A 50 17.28 7.36 -14.46
N GLU A 51 17.11 8.64 -14.11
CA GLU A 51 15.82 9.16 -13.64
C GLU A 51 14.72 9.01 -14.72
N ALA A 52 15.06 9.11 -16.00
CA ALA A 52 14.10 8.93 -17.08
C ALA A 52 13.57 7.49 -17.10
N LYS A 53 14.42 6.48 -16.87
CA LYS A 53 13.99 5.09 -16.73
C LYS A 53 13.19 4.88 -15.44
N ALA A 54 13.65 5.41 -14.33
CA ALA A 54 12.98 5.27 -13.02
C ALA A 54 11.57 5.85 -13.01
N MET A 55 11.32 6.90 -13.77
CA MET A 55 10.04 7.59 -13.90
C MET A 55 9.29 7.28 -15.19
N ASN A 56 9.74 6.26 -15.95
CA ASN A 56 9.11 5.85 -17.21
C ASN A 56 7.85 5.00 -16.94
N PHE A 57 6.84 5.64 -16.38
CA PHE A 57 5.49 5.09 -16.21
C PHE A 57 4.49 6.26 -16.17
N ASN A 58 3.26 6.00 -16.56
CA ASN A 58 2.17 6.97 -16.40
C ASN A 58 1.66 6.95 -14.97
N GLU A 59 1.55 5.76 -14.40
CA GLU A 59 1.12 5.54 -13.03
C GLU A 59 1.91 4.39 -12.39
N ILE A 60 2.24 4.50 -11.10
CA ILE A 60 3.08 3.51 -10.38
C ILE A 60 2.51 2.09 -10.45
N THR A 61 1.21 1.94 -10.64
CA THR A 61 0.52 0.65 -10.85
C THR A 61 1.03 -0.11 -12.09
N GLU A 62 1.63 0.57 -13.06
CA GLU A 62 2.28 -0.09 -14.21
C GLU A 62 3.58 -0.82 -13.80
N LYS A 63 4.24 -0.36 -12.76
CA LYS A 63 5.51 -0.95 -12.24
C LYS A 63 5.28 -1.87 -11.05
N VAL A 64 4.26 -1.57 -10.25
CA VAL A 64 3.87 -2.34 -9.06
C VAL A 64 2.35 -2.57 -9.14
N PRO A 65 1.90 -3.48 -10.01
CA PRO A 65 0.48 -3.69 -10.26
C PRO A 65 -0.24 -4.23 -9.02
N TRP A 66 -1.50 -3.86 -8.91
CA TRP A 66 -2.38 -4.41 -7.89
C TRP A 66 -2.72 -5.87 -8.22
N ASP A 67 -2.46 -6.77 -7.28
CA ASP A 67 -2.63 -8.23 -7.46
C ASP A 67 -4.04 -8.66 -7.87
N ILE A 68 -5.07 -7.94 -7.40
CA ILE A 68 -6.48 -8.19 -7.71
C ILE A 68 -7.07 -7.20 -8.73
N LEU A 69 -6.23 -6.50 -9.48
CA LEU A 69 -6.69 -5.52 -10.46
C LEU A 69 -7.61 -6.16 -11.51
N ALA A 70 -8.71 -5.48 -11.83
CA ALA A 70 -9.67 -5.95 -12.83
C ALA A 70 -9.03 -6.19 -14.20
N GLU A 71 -9.57 -7.15 -14.95
CA GLU A 71 -9.01 -7.58 -16.25
C GLU A 71 -8.98 -6.45 -17.29
N ASP A 72 -9.95 -5.59 -17.28
CA ASP A 72 -10.06 -4.41 -18.14
C ASP A 72 -9.04 -3.33 -17.82
N CYS A 73 -8.38 -3.41 -16.67
CA CYS A 73 -7.23 -2.57 -16.32
C CYS A 73 -5.88 -3.16 -16.76
N ARG A 74 -5.85 -4.28 -17.46
CA ARG A 74 -4.62 -4.96 -17.91
C ARG A 74 -3.75 -4.13 -18.83
N SER A 75 -4.34 -3.25 -19.59
CA SER A 75 -3.65 -2.37 -20.54
C SER A 75 -3.65 -0.92 -20.10
N ILE A 76 -3.24 -0.65 -18.87
CA ILE A 76 -3.00 0.72 -18.43
C ILE A 76 -1.73 1.21 -19.11
N GLY A 77 -1.88 2.11 -20.08
CA GLY A 77 -0.77 2.73 -20.77
C GLY A 77 -0.21 1.95 -21.96
N THR A 78 0.82 2.46 -22.51
CA THR A 78 1.42 2.24 -23.83
C THR A 78 2.04 0.89 -24.12
N ILE A 79 1.98 -0.07 -23.21
CA ILE A 79 2.45 -1.44 -23.48
C ILE A 79 1.37 -2.13 -24.28
N GLY A 80 1.52 -2.11 -25.60
CA GLY A 80 0.54 -2.58 -26.56
C GLY A 80 0.04 -3.99 -26.28
N GLY A 81 -1.27 -4.14 -26.27
CA GLY A 81 -1.96 -5.41 -26.18
C GLY A 81 -2.29 -5.85 -24.76
N ALA A 82 -3.25 -6.72 -24.65
CA ALA A 82 -3.84 -7.28 -23.43
C ALA A 82 -2.85 -8.15 -22.59
N GLN A 83 -1.66 -7.66 -22.29
CA GLN A 83 -0.75 -8.37 -21.40
C GLN A 83 -1.19 -8.14 -19.95
N ASP A 84 -1.38 -9.22 -19.23
CA ASP A 84 -1.54 -9.18 -17.77
C ASP A 84 -0.30 -8.48 -17.17
N LEU A 85 -0.49 -7.35 -16.50
CA LEU A 85 0.59 -6.61 -15.85
C LEU A 85 1.39 -7.50 -14.89
N ARG A 86 0.72 -8.50 -14.29
CA ARG A 86 1.36 -9.51 -13.44
C ARG A 86 2.34 -10.40 -14.21
N ALA A 87 2.02 -10.75 -15.46
CA ALA A 87 2.90 -11.54 -16.33
C ALA A 87 3.99 -10.68 -16.96
N GLY A 88 3.70 -9.41 -17.28
CA GLY A 88 4.63 -8.47 -17.89
C GLY A 88 5.88 -8.20 -17.08
N GLN A 89 5.79 -8.23 -15.75
CA GLN A 89 6.93 -8.09 -14.87
C GLN A 89 7.92 -9.27 -14.91
N SER A 90 7.49 -10.43 -15.41
CA SER A 90 8.35 -11.62 -15.50
C SER A 90 9.40 -11.54 -16.61
N LYS A 91 9.35 -10.52 -17.47
CA LYS A 91 10.31 -10.30 -18.55
C LYS A 91 11.54 -9.49 -18.14
N THR A 92 11.49 -8.84 -16.99
CA THR A 92 12.62 -8.10 -16.43
C THR A 92 13.48 -9.06 -15.63
N ASP A 93 14.64 -9.35 -16.13
CA ASP A 93 15.70 -10.19 -15.61
C ASP A 93 15.31 -11.61 -15.16
N PRO A 94 15.63 -12.63 -15.99
CA PRO A 94 15.52 -14.05 -15.58
C PRO A 94 16.41 -14.42 -14.38
N LYS A 95 17.43 -13.62 -14.07
CA LYS A 95 18.45 -13.94 -13.06
C LYS A 95 18.00 -13.55 -11.64
N HIS A 96 17.25 -12.46 -11.50
CA HIS A 96 16.76 -12.01 -10.21
C HIS A 96 15.24 -12.08 -10.09
N GLY A 97 14.52 -12.04 -11.21
CA GLY A 97 13.09 -12.35 -11.33
C GLY A 97 12.17 -11.59 -10.36
N LEU A 98 12.61 -10.43 -9.84
CA LEU A 98 11.86 -9.63 -8.89
C LEU A 98 10.57 -9.08 -9.51
N ARG A 99 9.43 -9.58 -9.04
CA ARG A 99 8.14 -8.99 -9.35
C ARG A 99 7.62 -8.26 -8.12
N LEU A 100 7.16 -7.03 -8.32
CA LEU A 100 6.56 -6.22 -7.26
C LEU A 100 5.05 -6.18 -7.45
N PHE A 101 4.30 -6.35 -6.37
CA PHE A 101 2.85 -6.28 -6.37
C PHE A 101 2.36 -5.35 -5.28
N LYS A 102 1.33 -4.56 -5.58
CA LYS A 102 0.50 -3.91 -4.57
C LYS A 102 -0.55 -4.89 -4.08
N SER A 103 -0.81 -4.92 -2.79
CA SER A 103 -1.91 -5.68 -2.21
C SER A 103 -2.59 -4.93 -1.06
N HIS A 104 -3.84 -5.30 -0.80
CA HIS A 104 -4.59 -4.96 0.41
C HIS A 104 -5.19 -6.23 1.05
N GLU A 105 -4.76 -7.40 0.58
CA GLU A 105 -5.27 -8.70 0.97
C GLU A 105 -4.75 -9.13 2.35
N SER A 106 -5.51 -10.02 3.02
CA SER A 106 -5.12 -10.62 4.28
C SER A 106 -3.98 -11.64 4.12
N VAL A 107 -3.37 -12.03 5.22
CA VAL A 107 -2.38 -13.13 5.29
C VAL A 107 -2.93 -14.39 4.63
N GLU A 108 -4.18 -14.77 4.96
CA GLU A 108 -4.81 -15.98 4.44
C GLU A 108 -4.99 -15.95 2.91
N ALA A 109 -5.20 -14.76 2.35
CA ALA A 109 -5.46 -14.62 0.93
C ALA A 109 -4.19 -14.67 0.06
N ILE A 110 -3.06 -14.16 0.55
CA ILE A 110 -1.84 -14.05 -0.27
C ILE A 110 -0.63 -14.77 0.30
N ALA A 111 -0.49 -14.88 1.61
CA ALA A 111 0.67 -15.53 2.23
C ALA A 111 0.42 -17.02 2.57
N LYS A 112 -0.84 -17.39 2.82
CA LYS A 112 -1.24 -18.77 3.15
C LYS A 112 -2.26 -19.30 2.15
N ARG A 113 -1.94 -19.28 0.87
CA ARG A 113 -2.87 -19.67 -0.18
C ARG A 113 -3.28 -21.14 -0.06
N LYS A 114 -4.60 -21.40 0.06
CA LYS A 114 -5.16 -22.76 0.19
C LYS A 114 -4.53 -23.58 1.32
N GLY A 115 -4.18 -22.90 2.42
CA GLY A 115 -3.55 -23.53 3.59
C GLY A 115 -2.05 -23.79 3.46
N ASN A 116 -1.43 -23.45 2.33
CA ASN A 116 0.00 -23.57 2.14
C ASN A 116 0.65 -22.20 2.16
N GLU A 117 1.75 -22.05 2.90
CA GLU A 117 2.53 -20.81 2.88
C GLU A 117 3.21 -20.61 1.54
N THR A 118 3.14 -19.39 1.02
CA THR A 118 3.92 -19.01 -0.17
C THR A 118 5.32 -18.58 0.24
N MET A 119 6.27 -18.72 -0.66
CA MET A 119 7.68 -18.32 -0.41
C MET A 119 7.94 -16.85 -0.75
N ALA A 120 6.93 -16.09 -1.15
CA ALA A 120 7.07 -14.67 -1.45
C ALA A 120 7.47 -13.84 -0.23
N ARG A 121 7.97 -12.65 -0.50
CA ARG A 121 8.35 -11.64 0.49
C ARG A 121 7.25 -10.58 0.61
N TYR A 122 7.10 -10.02 1.81
CA TYR A 122 6.02 -9.07 2.10
C TYR A 122 6.57 -7.84 2.81
N VAL A 123 6.26 -6.67 2.27
CA VAL A 123 6.48 -5.38 2.94
C VAL A 123 5.14 -4.87 3.42
N ILE A 124 4.95 -4.84 4.73
CA ILE A 124 3.73 -4.43 5.40
C ILE A 124 3.92 -3.03 5.96
N VAL A 125 3.00 -2.12 5.65
CA VAL A 125 3.00 -0.79 6.27
C VAL A 125 1.79 -0.65 7.15
N CYS A 126 2.03 -0.43 8.44
CA CYS A 126 1.05 -0.05 9.44
C CYS A 126 1.04 1.48 9.62
N ARG A 127 -0.03 2.04 10.12
CA ARG A 127 -0.17 3.47 10.41
C ARG A 127 -1.17 3.66 11.53
N ASN A 128 -1.04 4.75 12.30
CA ASN A 128 -2.00 5.10 13.34
C ASN A 128 -3.46 4.99 12.84
N PRO A 129 -4.35 4.27 13.55
CA PRO A 129 -5.72 3.99 13.08
C PRO A 129 -6.57 5.24 12.88
N GLU A 130 -6.42 6.27 13.70
CA GLU A 130 -7.16 7.53 13.55
C GLU A 130 -6.76 8.23 12.23
N ASP A 131 -5.46 8.24 11.92
CA ASP A 131 -4.94 8.83 10.68
C ASP A 131 -5.35 8.02 9.44
N VAL A 132 -5.37 6.69 9.54
CA VAL A 132 -5.89 5.81 8.49
C VAL A 132 -7.37 6.10 8.25
N PHE A 133 -8.16 6.11 9.32
CA PHE A 133 -9.61 6.34 9.23
C PHE A 133 -9.92 7.71 8.62
N HIS A 134 -9.32 8.77 9.13
CA HIS A 134 -9.49 10.11 8.56
C HIS A 134 -9.08 10.16 7.09
N SER A 135 -7.94 9.56 6.76
CA SER A 135 -7.48 9.48 5.36
C SER A 135 -8.42 8.68 4.47
N PHE A 136 -9.05 7.63 4.98
CA PHE A 136 -9.95 6.77 4.23
C PHE A 136 -11.31 7.47 4.01
N HIS A 137 -11.83 8.12 5.05
CA HIS A 137 -13.04 8.94 4.98
C HIS A 137 -12.93 10.04 3.91
N GLN A 138 -11.79 10.73 3.85
CA GLN A 138 -11.55 11.74 2.83
C GLN A 138 -11.36 11.17 1.41
N PHE A 139 -10.84 9.95 1.30
CA PHE A 139 -10.46 9.39 0.01
C PHE A 139 -11.59 8.59 -0.66
N LEU A 140 -12.25 7.70 0.07
CA LEU A 140 -13.15 6.74 -0.54
C LEU A 140 -14.40 7.38 -1.15
N PRO A 141 -15.11 8.30 -0.47
CA PRO A 141 -16.21 9.02 -1.09
C PRO A 141 -15.78 9.78 -2.34
N ALA A 142 -14.70 10.57 -2.26
CA ALA A 142 -14.17 11.32 -3.40
C ALA A 142 -13.79 10.40 -4.58
N TYR A 143 -13.21 9.24 -4.30
CA TYR A 143 -12.92 8.25 -5.32
C TYR A 143 -14.17 7.74 -6.02
N CYS A 144 -15.28 7.65 -5.31
CA CYS A 144 -16.60 7.28 -5.84
C CYS A 144 -17.35 8.46 -6.47
N GLY A 145 -16.78 9.66 -6.50
CA GLY A 145 -17.44 10.85 -7.05
C GLY A 145 -18.40 11.55 -6.08
N ILE A 146 -18.28 11.26 -4.78
CA ILE A 146 -19.08 11.87 -3.70
C ILE A 146 -18.17 12.84 -2.93
N ASP A 147 -18.69 14.03 -2.59
CA ASP A 147 -17.95 14.94 -1.72
C ASP A 147 -17.79 14.30 -0.33
N PRO A 148 -16.56 14.16 0.19
CA PRO A 148 -16.34 13.62 1.54
C PRO A 148 -17.09 14.39 2.64
N GLU A 149 -17.38 15.67 2.46
CA GLU A 149 -18.11 16.49 3.43
C GLU A 149 -19.60 16.12 3.51
N GLU A 150 -20.15 15.47 2.47
CA GLU A 150 -21.52 14.96 2.49
C GLU A 150 -21.68 13.69 3.34
N ILE A 151 -20.58 13.00 3.65
CA ILE A 151 -20.57 11.77 4.44
C ILE A 151 -20.06 12.07 5.85
N ARG A 152 -20.94 12.02 6.83
CA ARG A 152 -20.53 12.18 8.24
C ARG A 152 -19.52 11.10 8.64
N ALA A 153 -18.52 11.46 9.44
CA ALA A 153 -17.50 10.54 9.90
C ALA A 153 -18.10 9.35 10.68
N GLU A 154 -19.16 9.57 11.47
CA GLU A 154 -19.86 8.51 12.18
C GLU A 154 -20.53 7.50 11.23
N THR A 155 -21.20 8.00 10.18
CA THR A 155 -21.83 7.14 9.17
C THR A 155 -20.78 6.31 8.41
N PHE A 156 -19.66 6.95 8.06
CA PHE A 156 -18.53 6.23 7.46
C PHE A 156 -17.95 5.19 8.42
N CYS A 157 -17.87 5.50 9.71
CA CYS A 157 -17.47 4.59 10.77
C CYS A 157 -18.37 3.36 10.84
N ASP A 158 -19.68 3.54 10.81
CA ASP A 158 -20.65 2.45 10.81
C ASP A 158 -20.44 1.52 9.61
N ALA A 159 -20.24 2.07 8.42
CA ALA A 159 -19.99 1.28 7.22
C ALA A 159 -18.67 0.48 7.31
N ILE A 160 -17.59 1.08 7.80
CA ILE A 160 -16.29 0.40 7.95
C ILE A 160 -16.37 -0.71 8.99
N PHE A 161 -17.01 -0.47 10.14
CA PHE A 161 -17.21 -1.48 11.19
C PHE A 161 -18.18 -2.61 10.75
N ALA A 162 -19.11 -2.33 9.84
CA ALA A 162 -19.95 -3.35 9.21
C ALA A 162 -19.21 -4.17 8.11
N GLY A 163 -17.92 -3.92 7.89
CA GLY A 163 -17.13 -4.68 6.91
C GLY A 163 -17.24 -4.21 5.46
N ALA A 164 -17.58 -2.94 5.23
CA ALA A 164 -17.66 -2.37 3.88
C ALA A 164 -16.30 -2.31 3.16
N SER A 165 -15.18 -2.46 3.88
CA SER A 165 -13.85 -2.58 3.28
C SER A 165 -13.61 -4.00 2.78
N HIS A 166 -13.16 -4.12 1.52
CA HIS A 166 -12.72 -5.40 0.96
C HIS A 166 -11.58 -6.06 1.76
N SER A 167 -10.74 -5.25 2.41
CA SER A 167 -9.64 -5.71 3.26
C SER A 167 -10.08 -6.19 4.64
N GLY A 168 -11.37 -6.17 4.95
CA GLY A 168 -11.88 -6.44 6.29
C GLY A 168 -11.65 -5.28 7.25
N GLN A 169 -11.51 -5.57 8.52
CA GLN A 169 -11.29 -4.56 9.54
C GLN A 169 -9.79 -4.30 9.75
N TYR A 170 -9.45 -3.05 10.03
CA TYR A 170 -8.07 -2.58 10.22
C TYR A 170 -7.31 -3.35 11.29
N TRP A 171 -7.95 -3.62 12.43
CA TRP A 171 -7.31 -4.18 13.61
C TRP A 171 -6.90 -5.63 13.39
N GLU A 172 -7.81 -6.48 12.93
CA GLU A 172 -7.56 -7.88 12.62
C GLU A 172 -6.53 -7.99 11.50
N TRP A 173 -6.67 -7.20 10.46
CA TRP A 173 -5.75 -7.20 9.33
C TRP A 173 -4.30 -6.93 9.76
N ASN A 174 -4.06 -5.89 10.57
CA ASN A 174 -2.73 -5.57 11.05
C ASN A 174 -2.21 -6.57 12.08
N MET A 175 -3.08 -7.08 12.96
CA MET A 175 -2.68 -8.09 13.95
C MET A 175 -2.29 -9.41 13.30
N ASP A 176 -3.05 -9.87 12.30
CA ASP A 176 -2.74 -11.11 11.58
C ASP A 176 -1.41 -11.00 10.84
N TRP A 177 -1.16 -9.88 10.16
CA TRP A 177 0.13 -9.62 9.52
C TRP A 177 1.27 -9.51 10.53
N PHE A 178 1.06 -8.86 11.66
CA PHE A 178 2.06 -8.76 12.71
C PHE A 178 2.44 -10.14 13.26
N GLN A 179 1.46 -10.96 13.60
CA GLN A 179 1.71 -12.32 14.11
C GLN A 179 2.37 -13.22 13.06
N PHE A 180 2.04 -13.05 11.79
CA PHE A 180 2.70 -13.77 10.71
C PHE A 180 4.15 -13.29 10.53
N ALA A 181 4.39 -12.00 10.62
CA ALA A 181 5.70 -11.39 10.51
C ALA A 181 6.63 -11.77 11.67
N GLU A 182 6.12 -11.87 12.91
CA GLU A 182 6.91 -12.37 14.06
C GLU A 182 7.42 -13.81 13.84
N LYS A 183 6.65 -14.63 13.09
CA LYS A 183 7.03 -16.01 12.78
C LYS A 183 7.98 -16.12 11.56
N HIS A 184 7.93 -15.15 10.67
CA HIS A 184 8.64 -15.17 9.38
C HIS A 184 9.40 -13.87 9.12
N PRO A 185 10.26 -13.41 10.05
CA PRO A 185 10.94 -12.11 9.91
C PRO A 185 11.91 -12.08 8.71
N GLU A 186 12.31 -13.23 8.18
CA GLU A 186 13.14 -13.36 6.99
C GLU A 186 12.39 -13.06 5.68
N ARG A 187 11.07 -13.15 5.69
CA ARG A 187 10.22 -12.95 4.52
C ARG A 187 9.23 -11.80 4.66
N VAL A 188 8.98 -11.35 5.88
CA VAL A 188 7.99 -10.31 6.15
C VAL A 188 8.63 -9.17 6.92
N LEU A 189 8.73 -8.03 6.28
CA LEU A 189 9.10 -6.77 6.91
C LEU A 189 7.85 -5.98 7.26
N MET A 190 7.65 -5.66 8.52
CA MET A 190 6.63 -4.71 8.93
C MET A 190 7.27 -3.38 9.36
N VAL A 191 6.76 -2.26 8.87
CA VAL A 191 7.20 -0.91 9.23
C VAL A 191 6.00 -0.02 9.50
N CYS A 192 6.21 1.05 10.25
CA CYS A 192 5.18 2.04 10.47
C CYS A 192 5.34 3.24 9.52
N PHE A 193 4.23 3.83 9.12
CA PHE A 193 4.23 5.03 8.27
C PHE A 193 4.99 6.19 8.93
N GLU A 194 4.91 6.28 10.23
CA GLU A 194 5.60 7.27 11.06
C GLU A 194 7.12 7.09 10.94
N ASP A 195 7.63 5.85 10.93
CA ASP A 195 9.06 5.57 10.75
C ASP A 195 9.54 5.94 9.35
N MET A 196 8.68 5.76 8.32
CA MET A 196 9.00 6.24 6.98
C MET A 196 9.18 7.77 6.92
N LYS A 197 8.50 8.50 7.81
CA LYS A 197 8.64 9.96 7.93
C LYS A 197 9.85 10.38 8.76
N GLU A 198 10.19 9.63 9.77
CA GLU A 198 11.25 9.94 10.73
C GLU A 198 12.63 9.48 10.24
N ASP A 199 12.70 8.25 9.67
CA ASP A 199 13.94 7.65 9.16
C ASP A 199 13.71 6.92 7.84
N LEU A 200 13.46 7.68 6.78
CA LEU A 200 13.26 7.11 5.45
C LEU A 200 14.45 6.29 4.97
N ALA A 201 15.66 6.70 5.30
CA ALA A 201 16.89 6.00 4.91
C ALA A 201 17.00 4.62 5.56
N GLY A 202 16.68 4.52 6.85
CA GLY A 202 16.63 3.24 7.58
C GLY A 202 15.56 2.32 7.02
N VAL A 203 14.37 2.83 6.73
CA VAL A 203 13.30 2.04 6.10
C VAL A 203 13.71 1.52 4.73
N ILE A 204 14.33 2.36 3.88
CA ILE A 204 14.81 1.93 2.55
C ILE A 204 15.82 0.79 2.69
N ARG A 205 16.77 0.85 3.62
CA ARG A 205 17.74 -0.24 3.86
C ARG A 205 17.06 -1.55 4.28
N LYS A 206 16.05 -1.48 5.16
CA LYS A 206 15.28 -2.66 5.58
C LYS A 206 14.53 -3.29 4.39
N VAL A 207 13.92 -2.46 3.54
CA VAL A 207 13.24 -2.94 2.31
C VAL A 207 14.26 -3.57 1.36
N ALA A 208 15.40 -2.96 1.14
CA ALA A 208 16.45 -3.48 0.28
C ALA A 208 16.96 -4.85 0.78
N LYS A 209 17.26 -4.95 2.07
CA LYS A 209 17.67 -6.21 2.70
C LYS A 209 16.63 -7.31 2.51
N LEU A 210 15.35 -7.02 2.73
CA LEU A 210 14.26 -7.96 2.44
C LEU A 210 14.24 -8.38 0.97
N MET A 211 14.54 -7.47 0.05
CA MET A 211 14.58 -7.74 -1.40
C MET A 211 15.86 -8.44 -1.87
N GLY A 212 16.80 -8.68 -0.98
CA GLY A 212 18.05 -9.39 -1.26
C GLY A 212 19.23 -8.47 -1.58
N GLU A 213 19.14 -7.18 -1.26
CA GLU A 213 20.22 -6.20 -1.42
C GLU A 213 20.72 -5.73 -0.04
N ASP A 214 21.84 -6.27 0.39
CA ASP A 214 22.42 -5.95 1.70
C ASP A 214 23.13 -4.60 1.74
N PHE A 215 23.52 -4.07 0.57
CA PHE A 215 24.27 -2.82 0.49
C PHE A 215 23.70 -1.87 -0.55
N ILE A 216 23.35 -0.67 -0.11
CA ILE A 216 23.02 0.43 -1.00
C ILE A 216 24.12 1.50 -0.89
N ALA A 217 24.69 1.90 -2.01
CA ALA A 217 25.66 2.99 -2.06
C ALA A 217 25.04 4.28 -1.46
N SER A 218 25.86 5.05 -0.73
CA SER A 218 25.38 6.27 -0.06
C SER A 218 24.78 7.29 -1.02
N ALA A 219 25.29 7.37 -2.25
CA ALA A 219 24.76 8.25 -3.30
C ALA A 219 23.35 7.81 -3.74
N ASP A 220 23.14 6.50 -3.96
CA ASP A 220 21.85 5.94 -4.34
C ASP A 220 20.83 6.11 -3.22
N LEU A 221 21.23 5.83 -1.99
CA LEU A 221 20.35 6.01 -0.83
C LEU A 221 19.90 7.46 -0.68
N LYS A 222 20.82 8.42 -0.84
CA LYS A 222 20.49 9.85 -0.79
C LYS A 222 19.50 10.22 -1.88
N GLU A 223 19.71 9.71 -3.10
CA GLU A 223 18.82 9.96 -4.23
C GLU A 223 17.45 9.27 -4.03
N MET A 224 17.41 8.04 -3.48
CA MET A 224 16.15 7.37 -3.12
C MET A 224 15.37 8.16 -2.09
N CYS A 225 16.02 8.71 -1.07
CA CYS A 225 15.39 9.60 -0.09
C CYS A 225 14.85 10.87 -0.75
N ARG A 226 15.60 11.47 -1.69
CA ARG A 226 15.14 12.65 -2.45
C ARG A 226 13.90 12.34 -3.27
N ARG A 227 13.91 11.25 -4.06
CA ARG A 227 12.76 10.79 -4.86
C ARG A 227 11.58 10.36 -3.99
N GLY A 228 11.85 9.74 -2.86
CA GLY A 228 10.83 9.36 -1.87
C GLY A 228 10.30 10.53 -1.03
N SER A 229 10.83 11.75 -1.19
CA SER A 229 10.35 12.90 -0.43
C SER A 229 8.93 13.30 -0.86
N PHE A 230 8.19 13.87 0.09
CA PHE A 230 6.85 14.41 -0.19
C PHE A 230 6.87 15.45 -1.30
N GLU A 231 7.88 16.33 -1.30
CA GLU A 231 8.03 17.38 -2.31
C GLU A 231 8.20 16.80 -3.72
N TYR A 232 9.07 15.80 -3.87
CA TYR A 232 9.28 15.13 -5.15
C TYR A 232 8.00 14.42 -5.63
N MET A 233 7.37 13.63 -4.76
CA MET A 233 6.14 12.93 -5.12
C MET A 233 4.98 13.88 -5.43
N ARG A 234 4.89 15.01 -4.73
CA ARG A 234 3.90 16.05 -5.03
C ARG A 234 4.12 16.69 -6.40
N LYS A 235 5.38 16.97 -6.77
CA LYS A 235 5.74 17.49 -8.10
C LYS A 235 5.28 16.54 -9.22
N HIS A 236 5.25 15.24 -8.94
CA HIS A 236 4.87 14.19 -9.90
C HIS A 236 3.55 13.51 -9.51
N LYS A 237 2.62 14.21 -8.85
CA LYS A 237 1.42 13.64 -8.22
C LYS A 237 0.56 12.78 -9.15
N THR A 238 0.47 13.12 -10.43
CA THR A 238 -0.30 12.36 -11.43
C THR A 238 0.22 10.95 -11.65
N LYS A 239 1.48 10.68 -11.31
CA LYS A 239 2.06 9.33 -11.39
C LYS A 239 1.68 8.43 -10.20
N PHE A 240 0.98 8.98 -9.19
CA PHE A 240 0.73 8.31 -7.91
C PHE A 240 -0.74 8.33 -7.45
N ASP A 241 -1.69 8.75 -8.28
CA ASP A 241 -3.07 9.04 -7.87
C ASP A 241 -4.14 8.04 -8.33
N ASP A 242 -3.76 6.98 -9.02
CA ASP A 242 -4.68 5.96 -9.57
C ASP A 242 -5.70 6.50 -10.60
N HIS A 243 -5.47 7.64 -11.21
CA HIS A 243 -6.43 8.22 -12.16
C HIS A 243 -6.66 7.33 -13.40
N PHE A 244 -5.63 6.64 -13.89
CA PHE A 244 -5.76 5.70 -14.99
C PHE A 244 -6.67 4.53 -14.60
N VAL A 245 -6.44 3.93 -13.44
CA VAL A 245 -7.26 2.82 -12.94
C VAL A 245 -8.69 3.28 -12.77
N ARG A 246 -8.91 4.43 -12.10
CA ARG A 246 -10.25 4.98 -11.88
C ARG A 246 -10.97 5.25 -13.20
N ASN A 247 -10.33 5.88 -14.15
CA ASN A 247 -10.95 6.21 -15.44
C ASN A 247 -11.37 4.95 -16.21
N LYS A 248 -10.57 3.88 -16.14
CA LYS A 248 -10.89 2.60 -16.78
C LYS A 248 -12.09 1.89 -16.16
N VAL A 249 -12.26 1.98 -14.84
CA VAL A 249 -13.32 1.27 -14.12
C VAL A 249 -14.50 2.16 -13.74
N LYS A 250 -14.46 3.44 -14.05
CA LYS A 250 -15.46 4.45 -13.72
C LYS A 250 -16.89 3.96 -14.00
N LYS A 251 -17.12 3.48 -15.21
CA LYS A 251 -18.44 2.96 -15.64
C LYS A 251 -18.87 1.73 -14.84
N GLN A 252 -17.97 0.83 -14.55
CA GLN A 252 -18.25 -0.40 -13.79
C GLN A 252 -18.52 -0.10 -12.30
N MET A 253 -17.95 0.98 -11.79
CA MET A 253 -18.23 1.48 -10.43
C MET A 253 -19.55 2.27 -10.35
N GLY A 254 -20.27 2.46 -11.46
CA GLY A 254 -21.48 3.26 -11.50
C GLY A 254 -21.24 4.76 -11.30
N ILE A 255 -20.01 5.22 -11.52
CA ILE A 255 -19.66 6.65 -11.44
C ILE A 255 -20.18 7.33 -12.72
N PRO A 256 -21.03 8.38 -12.62
CA PRO A 256 -21.52 9.11 -13.77
C PRO A 256 -20.40 9.67 -14.64
N ASP A 257 -20.65 9.79 -15.95
CA ASP A 257 -19.65 10.30 -16.88
C ASP A 257 -19.29 11.77 -16.62
N ASP A 258 -20.24 12.54 -16.12
CA ASP A 258 -20.13 13.94 -15.69
C ASP A 258 -19.67 14.12 -14.25
N ALA A 259 -19.42 13.03 -13.51
CA ALA A 259 -18.89 13.13 -12.15
C ALA A 259 -17.57 13.93 -12.14
N PRO A 260 -17.39 14.82 -11.15
CA PRO A 260 -16.19 15.65 -11.09
C PRO A 260 -14.91 14.80 -11.13
N GLU A 261 -13.86 15.39 -11.71
CA GLU A 261 -12.55 14.77 -11.63
C GLU A 261 -12.18 14.52 -10.19
N PHE A 262 -11.38 13.48 -9.99
CA PHE A 262 -10.96 13.01 -8.69
C PHE A 262 -10.31 14.12 -7.85
N SER A 263 -11.05 14.67 -6.89
CA SER A 263 -10.66 15.86 -6.13
C SER A 263 -9.63 15.60 -5.04
N VAL A 264 -9.48 14.35 -4.61
CA VAL A 264 -8.59 13.99 -3.49
C VAL A 264 -7.56 12.97 -3.95
N GLY A 265 -6.43 13.45 -4.46
CA GLY A 265 -5.29 12.62 -4.83
C GLY A 265 -4.68 11.86 -3.64
N LYS A 266 -3.93 10.79 -3.93
CA LYS A 266 -3.17 10.04 -2.92
C LYS A 266 -2.04 10.87 -2.33
N VAL A 267 -1.39 11.72 -3.13
CA VAL A 267 -0.40 12.69 -2.68
C VAL A 267 -1.13 14.02 -2.46
N ARG A 268 -1.54 14.26 -1.23
CA ARG A 268 -2.33 15.45 -0.87
C ARG A 268 -1.46 16.71 -0.85
N GLU A 269 -2.07 17.86 -1.16
CA GLU A 269 -1.38 19.17 -1.09
C GLU A 269 -0.80 19.46 0.31
N THR A 270 -1.49 19.06 1.35
CA THR A 270 -1.07 19.27 2.75
C THR A 270 -0.14 18.19 3.30
N GLY A 271 0.15 17.12 2.54
CA GLY A 271 0.80 15.92 3.04
C GLY A 271 -0.09 15.14 4.02
N GLY A 272 0.15 13.86 4.21
CA GLY A 272 -0.46 13.10 5.31
C GLY A 272 0.28 13.46 6.60
N LYS A 273 -0.24 14.39 7.38
CA LYS A 273 0.36 14.75 8.66
C LYS A 273 0.06 13.68 9.69
N ILE A 274 1.05 13.35 10.51
CA ILE A 274 0.86 12.49 11.68
C ILE A 274 -0.01 13.23 12.69
N GLY A 275 -1.05 12.55 13.21
CA GLY A 275 -1.97 13.10 14.20
C GLY A 275 -3.10 13.98 13.63
N ASP A 276 -3.26 14.04 12.29
CA ASP A 276 -4.41 14.73 11.69
C ASP A 276 -5.72 14.04 12.04
N GLY A 277 -5.75 12.71 12.17
CA GLY A 277 -6.92 11.95 12.58
C GLY A 277 -7.42 12.40 13.96
N LYS A 278 -6.56 12.42 14.95
CA LYS A 278 -6.89 12.86 16.31
C LYS A 278 -7.45 14.29 16.37
N LYS A 279 -6.97 15.18 15.48
CA LYS A 279 -7.40 16.58 15.47
C LYS A 279 -8.73 16.81 14.75
N LYS A 280 -9.08 15.96 13.78
CA LYS A 280 -10.17 16.21 12.83
C LYS A 280 -11.35 15.27 12.98
N LEU A 281 -11.14 14.11 13.60
CA LEU A 281 -12.24 13.18 13.83
C LEU A 281 -13.09 13.61 15.04
N PRO A 282 -14.42 13.42 14.98
CA PRO A 282 -15.28 13.58 16.14
C PRO A 282 -14.85 12.68 17.30
N GLU A 283 -15.02 13.14 18.53
CA GLU A 283 -14.69 12.37 19.74
C GLU A 283 -15.41 11.01 19.79
N SER A 284 -16.66 10.98 19.34
CA SER A 284 -17.44 9.74 19.21
C SER A 284 -16.78 8.68 18.34
N VAL A 285 -16.14 9.09 17.24
CA VAL A 285 -15.40 8.20 16.35
C VAL A 285 -14.08 7.79 16.97
N GLN A 286 -13.31 8.74 17.55
CA GLN A 286 -12.05 8.43 18.22
C GLN A 286 -12.24 7.38 19.31
N LYS A 287 -13.26 7.54 20.15
CA LYS A 287 -13.59 6.59 21.21
C LYS A 287 -13.86 5.16 20.66
N ARG A 288 -14.63 5.04 19.59
CA ARG A 288 -14.91 3.75 18.94
C ARG A 288 -13.66 3.09 18.38
N LEU A 289 -12.76 3.88 17.77
CA LEU A 289 -11.47 3.37 17.26
C LEU A 289 -10.58 2.86 18.42
N GLU A 290 -10.56 3.59 19.55
CA GLU A 290 -9.81 3.20 20.75
C GLU A 290 -10.40 1.95 21.40
N GLU A 291 -11.72 1.87 21.58
CA GLU A 291 -12.42 0.68 22.11
C GLU A 291 -12.06 -0.54 21.28
N ARG A 292 -12.10 -0.42 19.94
CA ARG A 292 -11.75 -1.52 19.06
C ARG A 292 -10.26 -1.87 19.14
N TRP A 293 -9.38 -0.87 19.30
CA TRP A 293 -7.96 -1.12 19.57
C TRP A 293 -7.78 -1.99 20.80
N MET A 294 -8.40 -1.63 21.91
CA MET A 294 -8.29 -2.39 23.16
C MET A 294 -8.85 -3.82 23.05
N GLU A 295 -9.90 -4.03 22.26
CA GLU A 295 -10.46 -5.37 22.02
C GLU A 295 -9.49 -6.30 21.27
N VAL A 296 -8.72 -5.79 20.31
CA VAL A 296 -7.85 -6.61 19.45
C VAL A 296 -6.40 -6.55 19.92
N PHE A 297 -5.84 -5.36 20.05
CA PHE A 297 -4.44 -5.13 20.39
C PHE A 297 -4.20 -5.12 21.90
N GLY A 298 -5.09 -4.52 22.69
CA GLY A 298 -4.99 -4.49 24.15
C GLY A 298 -4.94 -5.89 24.74
N ARG A 299 -5.76 -6.83 24.24
CA ARG A 299 -5.72 -8.26 24.64
C ARG A 299 -4.40 -8.96 24.33
N LYS A 300 -3.57 -8.38 23.47
CA LYS A 300 -2.23 -8.89 23.12
C LYS A 300 -1.10 -8.11 23.81
N GLY A 301 -1.44 -7.22 24.74
CA GLY A 301 -0.49 -6.44 25.53
C GLY A 301 -0.06 -5.11 24.89
N PHE A 302 -0.77 -4.64 23.86
CA PHE A 302 -0.50 -3.36 23.23
C PHE A 302 -1.55 -2.33 23.63
N ASP A 303 -1.30 -1.57 24.69
CA ASP A 303 -2.23 -0.58 25.24
C ASP A 303 -2.40 0.65 24.34
N SER A 304 -1.52 0.85 23.39
CA SER A 304 -1.56 1.96 22.45
C SER A 304 -0.91 1.61 21.10
N TYR A 305 -1.21 2.40 20.08
CA TYR A 305 -0.50 2.30 18.79
C TYR A 305 1.02 2.49 18.96
N GLU A 306 1.45 3.37 19.84
CA GLU A 306 2.88 3.61 20.05
C GLU A 306 3.58 2.40 20.68
N SER A 307 2.98 1.71 21.65
CA SER A 307 3.53 0.45 22.19
C SER A 307 3.64 -0.64 21.12
N PHE A 308 2.69 -0.72 20.21
CA PHE A 308 2.74 -1.62 19.08
C PHE A 308 3.85 -1.24 18.07
N ARG A 309 3.98 0.06 17.73
CA ARG A 309 5.06 0.60 16.90
C ARG A 309 6.44 0.30 17.47
N MET A 310 6.62 0.49 18.76
CA MET A 310 7.88 0.15 19.46
C MET A 310 8.22 -1.33 19.29
N ARG A 311 7.25 -2.22 19.45
CA ARG A 311 7.45 -3.66 19.26
C ARG A 311 7.82 -4.02 17.82
N ILE A 312 7.17 -3.41 16.82
CA ILE A 312 7.56 -3.56 15.42
C ILE A 312 9.04 -3.19 15.24
N ASN A 313 9.45 -2.03 15.75
CA ASN A 313 10.82 -1.54 15.62
C ASN A 313 11.87 -2.39 16.35
N GLU A 314 11.48 -3.13 17.38
CA GLU A 314 12.36 -4.10 18.06
C GLU A 314 12.65 -5.33 17.21
N ILE A 315 11.64 -5.83 16.49
CA ILE A 315 11.75 -7.03 15.67
C ILE A 315 12.65 -6.79 14.43
N TRP A 316 12.51 -5.60 13.82
CA TRP A 316 13.23 -5.26 12.58
C TRP A 316 14.27 -4.14 12.78
N LYS A 317 15.09 -4.27 13.81
CA LYS A 317 16.24 -3.38 14.04
C LYS A 317 17.29 -3.46 12.96
#